data_43a1abdab3418746459d3a91c3f6320b
#
_entry.id   43a1abdab3418746459d3a91c3f6320b
#
_cell.length_a   1.000
_cell.length_b   1.000
_cell.length_c   1.000
_cell.angle_alpha   90.00
_cell.angle_beta   90.00
_cell.angle_gamma   90.00
#
_symmetry.space_group_name_H-M   'P 1'
#
loop_
_entity.id
_entity.type
_entity.pdbx_description
1 polymer ?
#
loop_
_entity_poly.entity_id
_entity_poly.type
_entity_poly.pdbx_seq_one_letter_code
_entity_poly.pdbx_strand_id
1 'polypeptide(L)'
;MTRHLLEIDDLTAEELLQVLDRCTSAHPIRVLEDRGAARIFEKPSNRTRNSTEMAVVELGGHPIYLTPDQVDIDGRESAEDVARTLACYHSVIAARVFDHGVLERMAGAVSIPIVNLLSDLSHPLQAIADLLTIRT
;
A
#
# COMPACT_ATOMS: atom_id res chain seq x y z
N MET A 1 7.72 1.91 16.33
CA MET A 1 8.24 2.20 14.99
C MET A 1 7.26 1.71 13.93
N THR A 2 7.00 2.54 12.96
CA THR A 2 6.08 2.21 11.87
C THR A 2 6.67 1.13 10.95
N ARG A 3 5.85 0.15 10.59
CA ARG A 3 6.21 -0.88 9.63
C ARG A 3 5.69 -0.49 8.24
N HIS A 4 6.53 -0.68 7.24
CA HIS A 4 6.18 -0.51 5.83
C HIS A 4 6.24 -1.85 5.12
N LEU A 5 5.51 -2.00 4.02
CA LEU A 5 5.57 -3.19 3.18
C LEU A 5 6.01 -2.76 1.77
N LEU A 6 7.30 -2.65 1.57
CA LEU A 6 7.90 -2.26 0.29
C LEU A 6 8.34 -3.49 -0.52
N GLU A 7 8.77 -4.53 0.16
CA GLU A 7 9.19 -5.82 -0.40
C GLU A 7 8.69 -6.96 0.48
N ILE A 8 8.61 -8.14 -0.09
CA ILE A 8 8.16 -9.33 0.67
C ILE A 8 9.09 -9.60 1.85
N ASP A 9 10.38 -9.27 1.73
CA ASP A 9 11.38 -9.47 2.77
C ASP A 9 11.19 -8.54 3.99
N ASP A 10 10.30 -7.57 3.90
CA ASP A 10 9.92 -6.74 5.06
C ASP A 10 9.12 -7.55 6.10
N LEU A 11 8.62 -8.72 5.70
CA LEU A 11 7.94 -9.64 6.60
C LEU A 11 8.89 -10.79 6.98
N THR A 12 8.89 -11.17 8.25
CA THR A 12 9.52 -12.43 8.66
C THR A 12 8.70 -13.61 8.15
N ALA A 13 9.29 -14.81 8.13
CA ALA A 13 8.56 -16.01 7.73
C ALA A 13 7.31 -16.24 8.61
N GLU A 14 7.42 -15.98 9.91
CA GLU A 14 6.29 -16.10 10.83
C GLU A 14 5.19 -15.09 10.53
N GLU A 15 5.56 -13.83 10.30
CA GLU A 15 4.61 -12.78 9.94
C GLU A 15 3.90 -13.09 8.62
N LEU A 16 4.65 -13.60 7.64
CA LEU A 16 4.08 -14.00 6.35
C LEU A 16 3.02 -15.11 6.53
N LEU A 17 3.31 -16.11 7.35
CA LEU A 17 2.34 -17.15 7.66
C LEU A 17 1.10 -16.60 8.34
N GLN A 18 1.25 -15.64 9.25
CA GLN A 18 0.12 -14.97 9.90
C GLN A 18 -0.72 -14.19 8.88
N VAL A 19 -0.08 -13.51 7.92
CA VAL A 19 -0.79 -12.81 6.84
C VAL A 19 -1.59 -13.79 6.00
N LEU A 20 -0.98 -14.92 5.61
CA LEU A 20 -1.65 -15.95 4.82
C LEU A 20 -2.86 -16.54 5.58
N ASP A 21 -2.73 -16.75 6.88
CA ASP A 21 -3.86 -17.23 7.70
C ASP A 21 -5.00 -16.20 7.73
N ARG A 22 -4.67 -14.91 7.83
CA ARG A 22 -5.69 -13.86 7.79
C ARG A 22 -6.39 -13.76 6.43
N CYS A 23 -5.70 -14.07 5.33
CA CYS A 23 -6.29 -14.06 3.99
C CYS A 23 -7.44 -15.05 3.83
N THR A 24 -7.49 -16.08 4.66
CA THR A 24 -8.57 -17.09 4.63
C THR A 24 -9.61 -16.87 5.74
N SER A 25 -9.49 -15.79 6.49
CA SER A 25 -10.46 -15.42 7.53
C SER A 25 -11.76 -14.91 6.91
N ALA A 26 -12.89 -15.35 7.46
CA ALA A 26 -14.22 -14.96 6.98
C ALA A 26 -14.57 -13.49 7.28
N HIS A 27 -13.93 -12.90 8.29
CA HIS A 27 -14.26 -11.56 8.76
C HIS A 27 -12.99 -10.72 8.92
N PRO A 28 -12.74 -9.77 7.99
CA PRO A 28 -11.61 -8.86 8.15
C PRO A 28 -11.78 -7.96 9.38
N ILE A 29 -10.68 -7.68 10.06
CA ILE A 29 -10.66 -6.73 11.18
C ILE A 29 -10.77 -5.32 10.61
N ARG A 30 -11.66 -4.49 11.15
CA ARG A 30 -11.91 -3.13 10.66
C ARG A 30 -10.84 -2.14 11.17
N VAL A 31 -9.59 -2.38 10.80
CA VAL A 31 -8.43 -1.60 11.27
C VAL A 31 -8.42 -0.16 10.73
N LEU A 32 -9.15 0.11 9.66
CA LEU A 32 -9.24 1.45 9.05
C LEU A 32 -10.56 2.17 9.33
N GLU A 33 -11.32 1.70 10.32
CA GLU A 33 -12.61 2.30 10.63
C GLU A 33 -12.47 3.81 10.86
N ASP A 34 -13.27 4.58 10.13
CA ASP A 34 -13.28 6.05 10.13
C ASP A 34 -11.94 6.70 9.73
N ARG A 35 -11.10 5.99 8.98
CA ARG A 35 -9.78 6.47 8.56
C ARG A 35 -9.66 6.49 7.04
N GLY A 36 -8.80 7.37 6.53
CA GLY A 36 -8.51 7.46 5.11
C GLY A 36 -7.34 6.57 4.71
N ALA A 37 -7.39 6.08 3.49
CA ALA A 37 -6.29 5.37 2.82
C ALA A 37 -6.05 6.02 1.46
N ALA A 38 -4.87 6.61 1.29
CA ALA A 38 -4.48 7.22 0.01
C ALA A 38 -3.89 6.15 -0.89
N ARG A 39 -4.35 6.08 -2.14
CA ARG A 39 -3.82 5.15 -3.14
C ARG A 39 -3.33 5.95 -4.35
N ILE A 40 -2.03 5.89 -4.59
CA ILE A 40 -1.36 6.59 -5.68
C ILE A 40 -1.07 5.60 -6.81
N PHE A 41 -1.44 5.95 -8.03
CA PHE A 41 -1.18 5.14 -9.20
C PHE A 41 -0.47 5.97 -10.27
N GLU A 42 0.84 5.82 -10.38
CA GLU A 42 1.59 6.41 -11.49
C GLU A 42 1.31 5.69 -12.80
N LYS A 43 0.91 4.43 -12.73
CA LYS A 43 0.57 3.61 -13.88
C LYS A 43 -0.82 3.01 -13.70
N PRO A 44 -1.68 3.02 -14.73
CA PRO A 44 -3.02 2.43 -14.64
C PRO A 44 -2.98 0.94 -14.30
N SER A 45 -3.95 0.51 -13.50
CA SER A 45 -4.13 -0.90 -13.17
C SER A 45 -5.59 -1.16 -12.84
N ASN A 46 -6.22 -2.08 -13.55
CA ASN A 46 -7.60 -2.45 -13.29
C ASN A 46 -7.72 -3.31 -12.03
N ARG A 47 -6.94 -4.40 -11.96
CA ARG A 47 -7.04 -5.36 -10.85
C ARG A 47 -6.64 -4.74 -9.52
N THR A 48 -5.49 -4.09 -9.47
CA THR A 48 -4.97 -3.49 -8.23
C THR A 48 -5.85 -2.33 -7.77
N ARG A 49 -6.35 -1.52 -8.71
CA ARG A 49 -7.24 -0.42 -8.38
C ARG A 49 -8.51 -0.92 -7.68
N ASN A 50 -9.19 -1.90 -8.29
CA ASN A 50 -10.43 -2.41 -7.72
C ASN A 50 -10.22 -3.18 -6.43
N SER A 51 -9.21 -4.07 -6.39
CA SER A 51 -8.96 -4.88 -5.20
C SER A 51 -8.58 -4.05 -3.99
N THR A 52 -7.72 -3.04 -4.16
CA THR A 52 -7.30 -2.20 -3.04
C THR A 52 -8.40 -1.26 -2.58
N GLU A 53 -9.22 -0.76 -3.50
CA GLU A 53 -10.36 0.08 -3.13
C GLU A 53 -11.35 -0.70 -2.27
N MET A 54 -11.73 -1.88 -2.71
CA MET A 54 -12.65 -2.73 -1.95
C MET A 54 -12.04 -3.22 -0.65
N ALA A 55 -10.74 -3.51 -0.63
CA ALA A 55 -10.06 -3.91 0.61
C ALA A 55 -10.14 -2.80 1.67
N VAL A 56 -9.91 -1.55 1.28
CA VAL A 56 -10.02 -0.41 2.21
C VAL A 56 -11.44 -0.28 2.76
N VAL A 57 -12.45 -0.41 1.89
CA VAL A 57 -13.86 -0.35 2.30
C VAL A 57 -14.17 -1.48 3.29
N GLU A 58 -13.74 -2.70 3.01
CA GLU A 58 -13.96 -3.86 3.89
C GLU A 58 -13.26 -3.71 5.24
N LEU A 59 -12.13 -2.99 5.28
CA LEU A 59 -11.42 -2.67 6.52
C LEU A 59 -12.02 -1.47 7.26
N GLY A 60 -13.11 -0.90 6.75
CA GLY A 60 -13.85 0.21 7.38
C GLY A 60 -13.37 1.58 6.99
N GLY A 61 -12.42 1.68 6.06
CA GLY A 61 -11.79 2.93 5.66
C GLY A 61 -12.43 3.64 4.48
N HIS A 62 -11.93 4.83 4.20
CA HIS A 62 -12.31 5.62 3.04
C HIS A 62 -11.16 5.65 2.03
N PRO A 63 -11.32 5.04 0.85
CA PRO A 63 -10.27 5.02 -0.16
C PRO A 63 -10.26 6.30 -0.98
N ILE A 64 -9.07 6.89 -1.15
CA ILE A 64 -8.83 7.99 -2.08
C ILE A 64 -7.93 7.47 -3.20
N TYR A 65 -8.32 7.72 -4.44
CA TYR A 65 -7.56 7.34 -5.63
C TYR A 65 -6.90 8.60 -6.23
N LEU A 66 -5.57 8.56 -6.37
CA LEU A 66 -4.78 9.68 -6.87
C LEU A 66 -4.04 9.29 -8.14
N THR A 67 -4.22 10.09 -9.19
CA THR A 67 -3.57 9.93 -10.49
C THR A 67 -2.30 10.78 -10.58
N PRO A 68 -1.39 10.51 -11.55
CA PRO A 68 -0.13 11.27 -11.66
C PRO A 68 -0.33 12.78 -11.77
N ASP A 69 -1.34 13.23 -12.48
CA ASP A 69 -1.64 14.65 -12.65
C ASP A 69 -2.09 15.33 -11.35
N GLN A 70 -2.58 14.58 -10.40
CA GLN A 70 -3.02 15.10 -9.10
C GLN A 70 -1.89 15.25 -8.10
N VAL A 71 -0.89 14.37 -8.14
CA VAL A 71 0.24 14.38 -7.18
C VAL A 71 1.57 14.78 -7.80
N ASP A 72 1.82 14.45 -9.06
CA ASP A 72 3.02 14.81 -9.83
C ASP A 72 4.30 14.65 -9.02
N ILE A 73 4.57 13.43 -8.56
CA ILE A 73 5.72 13.12 -7.72
C ILE A 73 7.02 13.45 -8.45
N ASP A 74 7.90 14.20 -7.76
CA ASP A 74 9.17 14.71 -8.25
C ASP A 74 9.06 15.68 -9.45
N GLY A 75 7.85 15.98 -9.89
CA GLY A 75 7.59 17.07 -10.82
C GLY A 75 7.25 18.34 -10.06
N ARG A 76 6.00 18.40 -9.53
CA ARG A 76 5.51 19.55 -8.77
C ARG A 76 5.96 19.52 -7.31
N GLU A 77 5.93 18.35 -6.68
CA GLU A 77 6.33 18.15 -5.29
C GLU A 77 7.23 16.92 -5.18
N SER A 78 8.12 16.93 -4.19
CA SER A 78 8.95 15.75 -3.90
C SER A 78 8.11 14.61 -3.36
N ALA A 79 8.60 13.37 -3.50
CA ALA A 79 7.96 12.19 -2.92
C ALA A 79 7.76 12.35 -1.41
N GLU A 80 8.75 12.93 -0.71
CA GLU A 80 8.70 13.18 0.73
C GLU A 80 7.56 14.13 1.10
N ASP A 81 7.39 15.23 0.36
CA ASP A 81 6.36 16.22 0.64
C ASP A 81 4.96 15.72 0.29
N VAL A 82 4.82 14.96 -0.79
CA VAL A 82 3.56 14.28 -1.11
C VAL A 82 3.16 13.35 0.04
N ALA A 83 4.10 12.54 0.53
CA ALA A 83 3.83 11.61 1.64
C ALA A 83 3.46 12.35 2.92
N ARG A 84 4.18 13.41 3.27
CA ARG A 84 3.89 14.21 4.47
C ARG A 84 2.51 14.86 4.42
N THR A 85 2.12 15.38 3.26
CA THR A 85 0.79 15.96 3.06
C THR A 85 -0.30 14.91 3.23
N LEU A 86 -0.14 13.76 2.58
CA LEU A 86 -1.11 12.67 2.68
C LEU A 86 -1.20 12.10 4.10
N ALA A 87 -0.09 12.06 4.82
CA ALA A 87 -0.05 11.58 6.21
C ALA A 87 -0.86 12.47 7.17
N CYS A 88 -1.15 13.72 6.80
CA CYS A 88 -2.02 14.59 7.58
C CYS A 88 -3.49 14.13 7.56
N TYR A 89 -3.90 13.43 6.52
CA TYR A 89 -5.30 13.05 6.29
C TYR A 89 -5.55 11.55 6.36
N HIS A 90 -4.53 10.74 6.12
CA HIS A 90 -4.65 9.31 5.91
C HIS A 90 -3.87 8.51 6.94
N SER A 91 -4.28 7.25 7.13
CA SER A 91 -3.62 6.32 8.05
C SER A 91 -2.72 5.33 7.33
N VAL A 92 -2.78 5.28 6.01
CA VAL A 92 -1.93 4.44 5.18
C VAL A 92 -1.82 5.07 3.79
N ILE A 93 -0.66 4.91 3.16
CA ILE A 93 -0.44 5.27 1.75
C ILE A 93 -0.06 3.99 1.02
N ALA A 94 -0.80 3.65 -0.02
CA ALA A 94 -0.48 2.56 -0.92
C ALA A 94 -0.14 3.16 -2.28
N ALA A 95 0.98 2.77 -2.88
CA ALA A 95 1.43 3.41 -4.10
C ALA A 95 1.95 2.40 -5.14
N ARG A 96 1.49 2.58 -6.38
CA ARG A 96 2.02 1.90 -7.56
C ARG A 96 2.86 2.91 -8.32
N VAL A 97 4.17 2.70 -8.33
CA VAL A 97 5.14 3.66 -8.84
C VAL A 97 6.09 2.99 -9.84
N PHE A 98 6.75 3.79 -10.67
CA PHE A 98 7.77 3.28 -11.58
C PHE A 98 9.08 3.01 -10.82
N ASP A 99 9.54 3.98 -10.04
CA ASP A 99 10.81 3.90 -9.32
C ASP A 99 10.60 3.51 -7.86
N HIS A 100 11.14 2.36 -7.48
CA HIS A 100 11.06 1.86 -6.09
C HIS A 100 11.65 2.86 -5.09
N GLY A 101 12.65 3.63 -5.48
CA GLY A 101 13.26 4.68 -4.63
C GLY A 101 12.24 5.70 -4.13
N VAL A 102 11.18 5.96 -4.89
CA VAL A 102 10.09 6.84 -4.46
C VAL A 102 9.43 6.30 -3.18
N LEU A 103 9.18 5.00 -3.13
CA LEU A 103 8.57 4.35 -1.96
C LEU A 103 9.48 4.44 -0.74
N GLU A 104 10.78 4.22 -0.93
CA GLU A 104 11.77 4.30 0.15
C GLU A 104 11.83 5.72 0.73
N ARG A 105 11.81 6.72 -0.13
CA ARG A 105 11.81 8.13 0.28
C ARG A 105 10.53 8.49 1.02
N MET A 106 9.38 8.05 0.55
CA MET A 106 8.10 8.25 1.23
C MET A 106 8.11 7.59 2.62
N ALA A 107 8.57 6.34 2.70
CA ALA A 107 8.64 5.61 3.96
C ALA A 107 9.56 6.30 4.98
N GLY A 108 10.66 6.88 4.52
CA GLY A 108 11.57 7.63 5.38
C GLY A 108 11.01 8.95 5.87
N ALA A 109 9.96 9.48 5.24
CA ALA A 109 9.43 10.81 5.52
C ALA A 109 8.22 10.83 6.46
N VAL A 110 7.55 9.68 6.67
CA VAL A 110 6.30 9.62 7.42
C VAL A 110 6.28 8.49 8.45
N SER A 111 5.37 8.59 9.39
CA SER A 111 5.17 7.57 10.43
C SER A 111 3.88 6.75 10.23
N ILE A 112 3.23 6.87 9.09
CA ILE A 112 2.15 5.97 8.70
C ILE A 112 2.70 4.89 7.74
N PRO A 113 2.07 3.71 7.65
CA PRO A 113 2.54 2.66 6.75
C PRO A 113 2.52 3.07 5.27
N ILE A 114 3.58 2.70 4.56
CA ILE A 114 3.64 2.75 3.10
C ILE A 114 3.55 1.32 2.58
N VAL A 115 2.64 1.07 1.64
CA VAL A 115 2.44 -0.23 1.02
C VAL A 115 2.75 -0.15 -0.47
N ASN A 116 3.65 -1.00 -0.92
CA ASN A 116 4.00 -1.08 -2.34
C ASN A 116 2.94 -1.86 -3.12
N LEU A 117 2.25 -1.20 -4.05
CA LEU A 117 1.29 -1.83 -4.94
C LEU A 117 1.92 -2.36 -6.24
N LEU A 118 3.10 -1.94 -6.56
CA LEU A 118 4.04 -2.41 -7.58
C LEU A 118 5.07 -1.31 -7.84
N SER A 119 6.32 -1.68 -7.93
CA SER A 119 7.42 -0.83 -8.38
C SER A 119 8.26 -1.59 -9.42
N ASP A 120 9.32 -0.97 -9.93
CA ASP A 120 10.26 -1.64 -10.84
C ASP A 120 11.07 -2.75 -10.14
N LEU A 121 11.13 -2.75 -8.81
CA LEU A 121 11.88 -3.74 -8.04
C LEU A 121 11.01 -4.87 -7.49
N SER A 122 9.79 -4.58 -7.03
CA SER A 122 9.04 -5.54 -6.21
C SER A 122 7.53 -5.37 -6.34
N HIS A 123 6.81 -6.48 -6.13
CA HIS A 123 5.35 -6.51 -6.02
C HIS A 123 4.96 -7.43 -4.86
N PRO A 124 5.10 -6.97 -3.60
CA PRO A 124 4.91 -7.84 -2.43
C PRO A 124 3.49 -8.41 -2.32
N LEU A 125 2.46 -7.66 -2.72
CA LEU A 125 1.09 -8.16 -2.65
C LEU A 125 0.86 -9.31 -3.63
N GLN A 126 1.48 -9.26 -4.82
CA GLN A 126 1.41 -10.37 -5.77
C GLN A 126 2.15 -11.59 -5.24
N ALA A 127 3.30 -11.40 -4.61
CA ALA A 127 4.04 -12.49 -3.99
C ALA A 127 3.20 -13.19 -2.91
N ILE A 128 2.50 -12.42 -2.08
CA ILE A 128 1.59 -12.96 -1.06
C ILE A 128 0.44 -13.74 -1.70
N ALA A 129 -0.16 -13.20 -2.76
CA ALA A 129 -1.24 -13.86 -3.48
C ALA A 129 -0.79 -15.18 -4.11
N ASP A 130 0.41 -15.20 -4.70
CA ASP A 130 0.98 -16.40 -5.28
C ASP A 130 1.25 -17.47 -4.21
N LEU A 131 1.80 -17.06 -3.07
CA LEU A 131 2.05 -17.98 -1.96
C LEU A 131 0.75 -18.54 -1.39
N LEU A 132 -0.30 -17.73 -1.29
CA LEU A 132 -1.60 -18.20 -0.87
C LEU A 132 -2.16 -19.25 -1.84
N THR A 133 -2.03 -19.00 -3.13
CA THR A 133 -2.48 -19.92 -4.18
C THR A 133 -1.73 -21.27 -4.11
N ILE A 134 -0.41 -21.23 -3.90
CA ILE A 134 0.42 -22.45 -3.76
C ILE A 134 0.01 -23.21 -2.50
N ARG A 135 -0.28 -22.52 -1.40
CA ARG A 135 -0.64 -23.12 -0.12
C ARG A 135 -2.00 -23.84 -0.17
N THR A 136 -2.93 -23.32 -0.96
CA THR A 136 -4.27 -23.90 -1.09
C THR A 136 -4.33 -24.96 -2.19
#